data_85bd064d0510413550bea8a162041bc6
#
_entry.id   85bd064d0510413550bea8a162041bc6
#
_cell.length_a   1.000
_cell.length_b   1.000
_cell.length_c   1.000
_cell.angle_alpha   90.00
_cell.angle_beta   90.00
_cell.angle_gamma   90.00
#
_symmetry.space_group_name_H-M   'P 1'
#
loop_
_entity.id
_entity.type
_entity.pdbx_description
1 polymer ?
#
loop_
_entity_poly.entity_id
_entity_poly.type
_entity_poly.pdbx_seq_one_letter_code
_entity_poly.pdbx_strand_id
1 'polypeptide(L)'
;VTKPAGAAESTGVINNLETGMYLVQAETVQTSEYTYDFTPYLVSLPNNYYSQENPDDTWVYDVTTGMKPQQTQRYGDLEIFKDLTEYNASLKDALFVFQVEGTRNGEQVYSDVVSIKFNQAGKKSVLVKHLPAGTKVTVKEVYAGGSYSNTSGDTQETVIVAEGVTDNPASVSFTNTYNGKLIPGTGIVNHFENKDGEWSWEQQTD
;
A
#
# COMPACT_ATOMS: atom_id res chain seq x y z
N VAL A 1 8.88 15.28 27.07
CA VAL A 1 7.59 15.95 26.82
C VAL A 1 6.77 15.09 25.92
N THR A 2 5.54 14.77 26.30
CA THR A 2 4.62 13.96 25.49
C THR A 2 3.47 14.84 25.02
N LYS A 3 3.09 14.70 23.74
CA LYS A 3 1.93 15.40 23.20
C LYS A 3 0.64 14.80 23.78
N PRO A 4 -0.26 15.59 24.37
CA PRO A 4 -1.58 15.12 24.76
C PRO A 4 -2.39 14.63 23.56
N ALA A 5 -3.22 13.60 23.75
CA ALA A 5 -4.10 13.12 22.70
C ALA A 5 -5.03 14.25 22.20
N GLY A 6 -5.10 14.43 20.88
CA GLY A 6 -5.94 15.46 20.25
C GLY A 6 -5.37 16.88 20.24
N ALA A 7 -4.21 17.14 20.83
CA ALA A 7 -3.59 18.46 20.73
C ALA A 7 -2.99 18.69 19.35
N ALA A 8 -3.22 19.86 18.75
CA ALA A 8 -2.60 20.25 17.47
C ALA A 8 -1.08 20.46 17.63
N GLU A 9 -0.68 21.03 18.76
CA GLU A 9 0.71 21.28 19.13
C GLU A 9 0.98 20.74 20.53
N SER A 10 2.24 20.42 20.83
CA SER A 10 2.68 20.14 22.18
C SER A 10 3.87 21.00 22.52
N THR A 11 3.78 21.70 23.65
CA THR A 11 4.86 22.49 24.20
C THR A 11 5.40 21.83 25.47
N GLY A 12 6.69 21.92 25.66
CA GLY A 12 7.34 21.52 26.90
C GLY A 12 8.21 22.65 27.41
N VAL A 13 8.21 22.87 28.71
CA VAL A 13 9.03 23.88 29.35
C VAL A 13 10.10 23.19 30.19
N ILE A 14 11.34 23.58 29.99
CA ILE A 14 12.47 23.16 30.81
C ILE A 14 12.92 24.41 31.59
N ASN A 15 12.73 24.39 32.90
CA ASN A 15 13.05 25.52 33.78
C ASN A 15 14.43 25.35 34.42
N ASN A 16 14.98 26.49 34.90
CA ASN A 16 16.21 26.57 35.69
C ASN A 16 17.46 26.04 34.96
N LEU A 17 17.50 26.24 33.63
CA LEU A 17 18.72 26.00 32.88
C LEU A 17 19.75 27.10 33.16
N GLU A 18 21.01 26.69 33.26
CA GLU A 18 22.13 27.64 33.34
C GLU A 18 22.34 28.33 31.97
N THR A 19 23.03 29.44 31.95
CA THR A 19 23.43 30.09 30.70
C THR A 19 24.42 29.23 29.95
N GLY A 20 24.20 29.04 28.64
CA GLY A 20 25.06 28.16 27.83
C GLY A 20 24.50 27.80 26.48
N MET A 21 25.16 26.87 25.82
CA MET A 21 24.73 26.31 24.53
C MET A 21 24.10 24.93 24.77
N TYR A 22 22.92 24.72 24.24
CA TYR A 22 22.15 23.48 24.39
C TYR A 22 21.93 22.80 23.05
N LEU A 23 22.18 21.49 23.01
CA LEU A 23 21.78 20.65 21.90
C LEU A 23 20.34 20.18 22.12
N VAL A 24 19.46 20.52 21.16
CA VAL A 24 18.09 20.05 21.14
C VAL A 24 17.99 18.92 20.14
N GLN A 25 17.57 17.74 20.60
CA GLN A 25 17.37 16.55 19.77
C GLN A 25 16.13 15.79 20.22
N ALA A 26 15.51 15.04 19.29
CA ALA A 26 14.47 14.10 19.60
C ALA A 26 14.77 12.75 18.91
N GLU A 27 14.23 11.71 19.50
CA GLU A 27 14.29 10.37 18.90
C GLU A 27 13.36 10.29 17.70
N THR A 28 13.72 9.45 16.71
CA THR A 28 12.85 9.08 15.59
C THR A 28 11.54 8.48 16.11
N VAL A 29 10.42 8.96 15.61
CA VAL A 29 9.09 8.44 15.95
C VAL A 29 8.51 7.71 14.74
N GLN A 30 8.04 6.48 14.94
CA GLN A 30 7.34 5.72 13.94
C GLN A 30 5.86 5.59 14.29
N THR A 31 5.01 5.90 13.33
CA THR A 31 3.58 5.60 13.35
C THR A 31 3.29 4.40 12.44
N SER A 32 2.03 3.99 12.34
CA SER A 32 1.62 2.95 11.38
C SER A 32 1.94 3.30 9.93
N GLU A 33 1.99 4.58 9.57
CA GLU A 33 2.08 5.04 8.18
C GLU A 33 3.33 5.85 7.86
N TYR A 34 3.94 6.50 8.86
CA TYR A 34 5.06 7.43 8.69
C TYR A 34 6.16 7.22 9.70
N THR A 35 7.37 7.56 9.29
CA THR A 35 8.51 7.80 10.16
C THR A 35 8.76 9.31 10.23
N TYR A 36 9.02 9.82 11.43
CA TYR A 36 9.34 11.21 11.69
C TYR A 36 10.74 11.30 12.27
N ASP A 37 11.63 11.95 11.54
CA ASP A 37 12.98 12.24 11.95
C ASP A 37 13.12 13.72 12.28
N PHE A 38 13.96 14.04 13.27
CA PHE A 38 14.17 15.40 13.75
C PHE A 38 15.63 15.78 13.61
N THR A 39 15.90 16.83 12.85
CA THR A 39 17.27 17.35 12.76
C THR A 39 17.66 18.02 14.05
N PRO A 40 18.73 17.58 14.75
CA PRO A 40 19.24 18.24 15.93
C PRO A 40 19.73 19.66 15.62
N TYR A 41 19.57 20.57 16.57
CA TYR A 41 20.04 21.93 16.44
C TYR A 41 20.52 22.51 17.81
N LEU A 42 21.27 23.58 17.73
CA LEU A 42 21.82 24.27 18.91
C LEU A 42 20.96 25.47 19.25
N VAL A 43 20.77 25.69 20.55
CA VAL A 43 20.10 26.86 21.12
C VAL A 43 20.99 27.47 22.19
N SER A 44 21.22 28.78 22.11
CA SER A 44 21.91 29.52 23.18
C SER A 44 20.90 30.02 24.20
N LEU A 45 21.32 30.04 25.47
CA LEU A 45 20.60 30.65 26.56
C LEU A 45 21.56 31.56 27.31
N PRO A 46 21.37 32.88 27.38
CA PRO A 46 20.33 33.63 26.69
C PRO A 46 20.52 33.69 25.16
N ASN A 47 19.48 34.13 24.47
CA ASN A 47 19.49 34.36 23.01
C ASN A 47 19.18 35.85 22.74
N ASN A 48 19.72 36.37 21.65
CA ASN A 48 19.49 37.76 21.21
C ASN A 48 18.92 37.85 19.78
N TYR A 49 18.22 36.83 19.34
CA TYR A 49 17.68 36.83 17.99
C TYR A 49 16.62 37.92 17.80
N TYR A 50 16.67 38.59 16.65
CA TYR A 50 15.66 39.55 16.25
C TYR A 50 14.33 38.85 16.00
N SER A 51 13.25 39.38 16.59
CA SER A 51 11.89 39.00 16.32
C SER A 51 10.97 40.22 16.48
N GLN A 52 9.70 40.12 16.03
CA GLN A 52 8.72 41.20 16.27
C GLN A 52 8.47 41.44 17.76
N GLU A 53 8.67 40.41 18.58
CA GLU A 53 8.52 40.46 20.03
C GLU A 53 9.81 40.93 20.72
N ASN A 54 10.97 40.90 20.06
CA ASN A 54 12.26 41.38 20.56
C ASN A 54 12.93 42.28 19.51
N PRO A 55 12.34 43.44 19.18
CA PRO A 55 12.84 44.32 18.13
C PRO A 55 14.15 45.06 18.51
N ASP A 56 14.45 45.15 19.78
CA ASP A 56 15.60 45.89 20.29
C ASP A 56 16.87 45.03 20.44
N ASP A 57 16.82 43.76 19.93
CA ASP A 57 17.95 42.81 19.97
C ASP A 57 18.54 42.61 21.37
N THR A 58 17.65 42.59 22.39
CA THR A 58 18.04 42.40 23.79
C THR A 58 18.22 40.90 24.12
N TRP A 59 19.00 40.61 25.13
CA TRP A 59 19.17 39.24 25.61
C TRP A 59 17.88 38.70 26.23
N VAL A 60 17.39 37.57 25.66
CA VAL A 60 16.16 36.88 26.08
C VAL A 60 16.54 35.61 26.82
N TYR A 61 16.02 35.44 28.04
CA TYR A 61 16.24 34.27 28.88
C TYR A 61 15.12 33.23 28.78
N ASP A 62 13.94 33.63 28.32
CA ASP A 62 12.84 32.72 27.99
C ASP A 62 12.85 32.44 26.48
N VAL A 63 13.55 31.39 26.07
CA VAL A 63 13.74 31.07 24.68
C VAL A 63 12.73 30.02 24.24
N THR A 64 11.90 30.33 23.23
CA THR A 64 11.01 29.40 22.58
C THR A 64 11.63 28.91 21.27
N THR A 65 11.64 27.60 21.07
CA THR A 65 12.16 26.98 19.87
C THR A 65 11.27 25.84 19.42
N GLY A 66 11.27 25.52 18.14
CA GLY A 66 10.44 24.48 17.55
C GLY A 66 11.25 23.45 16.80
N MET A 67 10.93 22.18 17.00
CA MET A 67 11.50 21.09 16.21
C MET A 67 10.71 20.92 14.92
N LYS A 68 11.43 20.75 13.81
CA LYS A 68 10.83 20.50 12.50
C LYS A 68 11.01 19.02 12.16
N PRO A 69 9.93 18.22 12.13
CA PRO A 69 10.02 16.85 11.71
C PRO A 69 10.17 16.74 10.18
N GLN A 70 11.00 15.81 9.76
CA GLN A 70 10.98 15.30 8.39
C GLN A 70 10.11 14.04 8.38
N GLN A 71 9.05 14.07 7.57
CA GLN A 71 8.10 12.96 7.45
C GLN A 71 8.48 12.09 6.27
N THR A 72 8.62 10.79 6.49
CA THR A 72 8.88 9.79 5.45
C THR A 72 7.76 8.76 5.45
N GLN A 73 7.18 8.47 4.27
CA GLN A 73 6.16 7.43 4.11
C GLN A 73 6.76 6.05 4.39
N ARG A 74 6.05 5.23 5.15
CA ARG A 74 6.35 3.80 5.31
C ARG A 74 5.59 2.98 4.28
N TYR A 75 6.14 1.84 3.93
CA TYR A 75 5.59 0.92 2.93
C TYR A 75 5.44 -0.48 3.53
N GLY A 76 4.60 -1.27 2.90
CA GLY A 76 4.40 -2.68 3.19
C GLY A 76 4.04 -3.44 1.93
N ASP A 77 3.89 -4.75 2.06
CA ASP A 77 3.58 -5.66 0.98
C ASP A 77 2.16 -6.23 1.13
N LEU A 78 1.61 -6.73 0.03
CA LEU A 78 0.34 -7.47 -0.03
C LEU A 78 0.62 -8.86 -0.58
N GLU A 79 0.18 -9.90 0.11
CA GLU A 79 0.20 -11.27 -0.38
C GLU A 79 -1.20 -11.73 -0.79
N ILE A 80 -1.35 -12.14 -2.05
CA ILE A 80 -2.60 -12.69 -2.59
C ILE A 80 -2.45 -14.19 -2.66
N PHE A 81 -3.17 -14.89 -1.80
CA PHE A 81 -3.25 -16.35 -1.79
C PHE A 81 -4.32 -16.85 -2.73
N LYS A 82 -4.01 -17.93 -3.43
CA LYS A 82 -4.94 -18.67 -4.29
C LYS A 82 -4.91 -20.14 -3.94
N ASP A 83 -6.09 -20.69 -3.63
CA ASP A 83 -6.31 -22.12 -3.43
C ASP A 83 -7.15 -22.67 -4.59
N LEU A 84 -6.59 -23.59 -5.35
CA LEU A 84 -7.29 -24.36 -6.38
C LEU A 84 -7.57 -25.74 -5.81
N THR A 85 -8.80 -25.97 -5.33
CA THR A 85 -9.17 -27.21 -4.62
C THR A 85 -9.28 -28.42 -5.54
N GLU A 86 -9.75 -28.21 -6.79
CA GLU A 86 -9.85 -29.22 -7.82
C GLU A 86 -9.27 -28.71 -9.12
N TYR A 87 -8.52 -29.55 -9.81
CA TYR A 87 -7.86 -29.25 -11.08
C TYR A 87 -8.17 -30.34 -12.10
N ASN A 88 -8.52 -29.94 -13.33
CA ASN A 88 -8.71 -30.87 -14.44
C ASN A 88 -7.51 -30.84 -15.40
N ALA A 89 -6.73 -31.92 -15.40
CA ALA A 89 -5.51 -32.03 -16.21
C ALA A 89 -5.77 -31.93 -17.73
N SER A 90 -7.00 -32.21 -18.19
CA SER A 90 -7.37 -32.10 -19.62
C SER A 90 -7.42 -30.64 -20.10
N LEU A 91 -7.53 -29.68 -19.19
CA LEU A 91 -7.63 -28.24 -19.50
C LEU A 91 -6.27 -27.53 -19.59
N LYS A 92 -5.16 -28.27 -19.47
CA LYS A 92 -3.81 -27.70 -19.38
C LYS A 92 -3.70 -26.71 -18.18
N ASP A 93 -2.99 -25.61 -18.38
CA ASP A 93 -2.76 -24.63 -17.34
C ASP A 93 -4.02 -23.81 -17.00
N ALA A 94 -4.33 -23.67 -15.71
CA ALA A 94 -5.35 -22.78 -15.21
C ALA A 94 -4.73 -21.43 -14.83
N LEU A 95 -5.23 -20.34 -15.40
CA LEU A 95 -4.78 -18.98 -15.12
C LEU A 95 -5.87 -18.22 -14.35
N PHE A 96 -5.46 -17.55 -13.29
CA PHE A 96 -6.30 -16.66 -12.49
C PHE A 96 -5.69 -15.28 -12.52
N VAL A 97 -6.51 -14.25 -12.75
CA VAL A 97 -6.06 -12.86 -12.86
C VAL A 97 -6.78 -12.02 -11.83
N PHE A 98 -6.01 -11.19 -11.13
CA PHE A 98 -6.48 -10.33 -10.06
C PHE A 98 -6.17 -8.88 -10.39
N GLN A 99 -7.18 -8.03 -10.30
CA GLN A 99 -7.04 -6.58 -10.29
C GLN A 99 -6.81 -6.14 -8.84
N VAL A 100 -5.83 -5.29 -8.63
CA VAL A 100 -5.46 -4.73 -7.32
C VAL A 100 -5.63 -3.23 -7.38
N GLU A 101 -6.52 -2.69 -6.56
CA GLU A 101 -6.75 -1.25 -6.45
C GLU A 101 -6.51 -0.79 -5.01
N GLY A 102 -5.71 0.25 -4.84
CA GLY A 102 -5.41 0.84 -3.55
C GLY A 102 -5.95 2.26 -3.45
N THR A 103 -6.68 2.55 -2.39
CA THR A 103 -7.23 3.87 -2.10
C THR A 103 -6.73 4.40 -0.75
N ARG A 104 -6.50 5.71 -0.68
CA ARG A 104 -6.11 6.40 0.54
C ARG A 104 -6.74 7.78 0.56
N ASN A 105 -7.41 8.12 1.65
CA ASN A 105 -8.17 9.38 1.78
C ASN A 105 -9.19 9.62 0.65
N GLY A 106 -9.73 8.54 0.07
CA GLY A 106 -10.67 8.60 -1.05
C GLY A 106 -10.04 8.74 -2.43
N GLU A 107 -8.72 8.83 -2.53
CA GLU A 107 -7.99 8.91 -3.80
C GLU A 107 -7.34 7.55 -4.13
N GLN A 108 -7.30 7.21 -5.42
CA GLN A 108 -6.60 6.02 -5.89
C GLN A 108 -5.10 6.28 -5.90
N VAL A 109 -4.35 5.50 -5.11
CA VAL A 109 -2.89 5.63 -4.96
C VAL A 109 -2.13 4.46 -5.56
N TYR A 110 -2.83 3.38 -5.92
CA TYR A 110 -2.24 2.19 -6.50
C TYR A 110 -3.22 1.48 -7.44
N SER A 111 -2.71 0.92 -8.54
CA SER A 111 -3.46 0.05 -9.45
C SER A 111 -2.49 -0.89 -10.14
N ASP A 112 -2.81 -2.19 -10.15
CA ASP A 112 -2.01 -3.23 -10.80
C ASP A 112 -2.88 -4.43 -11.18
N VAL A 113 -2.35 -5.30 -12.04
CA VAL A 113 -2.96 -6.57 -12.41
C VAL A 113 -1.91 -7.67 -12.28
N VAL A 114 -2.21 -8.66 -11.45
CA VAL A 114 -1.33 -9.82 -11.22
C VAL A 114 -2.02 -11.12 -11.59
N SER A 115 -1.24 -12.16 -11.85
CA SER A 115 -1.79 -13.46 -12.21
C SER A 115 -1.09 -14.60 -11.51
N ILE A 116 -1.84 -15.69 -11.28
CA ILE A 116 -1.33 -16.93 -10.70
C ILE A 116 -1.73 -18.08 -11.62
N LYS A 117 -0.73 -18.89 -12.02
CA LYS A 117 -0.89 -20.03 -12.91
C LYS A 117 -0.77 -21.34 -12.16
N PHE A 118 -1.71 -22.26 -12.44
CA PHE A 118 -1.74 -23.61 -11.88
C PHE A 118 -1.64 -24.66 -12.98
N ASN A 119 -0.89 -25.71 -12.70
CA ASN A 119 -0.79 -26.93 -13.50
C ASN A 119 -1.22 -28.18 -12.69
N GLN A 120 -1.67 -27.97 -11.47
CA GLN A 120 -2.21 -28.98 -10.55
C GLN A 120 -3.02 -28.25 -9.45
N ALA A 121 -3.85 -28.98 -8.71
CA ALA A 121 -4.52 -28.46 -7.52
C ALA A 121 -3.50 -28.08 -6.43
N GLY A 122 -3.88 -27.16 -5.54
CA GLY A 122 -3.07 -26.73 -4.41
C GLY A 122 -3.12 -25.24 -4.17
N LYS A 123 -2.19 -24.75 -3.34
CA LYS A 123 -2.09 -23.36 -2.93
C LYS A 123 -0.88 -22.68 -3.55
N LYS A 124 -1.07 -21.46 -4.01
CA LYS A 124 -0.01 -20.56 -4.48
C LYS A 124 -0.29 -19.15 -3.99
N SER A 125 0.72 -18.31 -4.02
CA SER A 125 0.56 -16.88 -3.75
C SER A 125 1.37 -16.03 -4.73
N VAL A 126 1.02 -14.74 -4.79
CA VAL A 126 1.80 -13.71 -5.45
C VAL A 126 1.95 -12.54 -4.47
N LEU A 127 3.17 -12.00 -4.40
CA LEU A 127 3.51 -10.87 -3.55
C LEU A 127 3.55 -9.58 -4.38
N VAL A 128 2.70 -8.62 -4.00
CA VAL A 128 2.70 -7.24 -4.51
C VAL A 128 3.45 -6.38 -3.52
N LYS A 129 4.53 -5.74 -3.97
CA LYS A 129 5.48 -5.07 -3.10
C LYS A 129 5.33 -3.56 -3.09
N HIS A 130 5.78 -2.98 -1.98
CA HIS A 130 6.02 -1.53 -1.85
C HIS A 130 4.76 -0.68 -2.03
N LEU A 131 3.67 -1.06 -1.34
CA LEU A 131 2.46 -0.25 -1.25
C LEU A 131 2.56 0.71 -0.04
N PRO A 132 2.09 1.95 -0.16
CA PRO A 132 2.08 2.87 0.99
C PRO A 132 1.28 2.28 2.15
N ALA A 133 1.85 2.28 3.34
CA ALA A 133 1.16 1.82 4.55
C ALA A 133 -0.08 2.68 4.82
N GLY A 134 -1.14 2.05 5.32
CA GLY A 134 -2.45 2.69 5.52
C GLY A 134 -3.35 2.70 4.28
N THR A 135 -2.87 2.20 3.13
CA THR A 135 -3.69 2.06 1.92
C THR A 135 -4.74 0.96 2.11
N LYS A 136 -6.01 1.28 1.88
CA LYS A 136 -7.08 0.29 1.75
C LYS A 136 -6.99 -0.32 0.37
N VAL A 137 -6.76 -1.63 0.30
CA VAL A 137 -6.63 -2.36 -0.96
C VAL A 137 -7.86 -3.23 -1.18
N THR A 138 -8.41 -3.13 -2.38
CA THR A 138 -9.45 -4.01 -2.92
C THR A 138 -8.82 -4.89 -3.99
N VAL A 139 -8.90 -6.20 -3.82
CA VAL A 139 -8.45 -7.20 -4.79
C VAL A 139 -9.65 -7.89 -5.38
N LYS A 140 -9.74 -7.90 -6.70
CA LYS A 140 -10.83 -8.56 -7.42
C LYS A 140 -10.29 -9.63 -8.36
N GLU A 141 -10.80 -10.86 -8.25
CA GLU A 141 -10.55 -11.90 -9.24
C GLU A 141 -11.36 -11.58 -10.51
N VAL A 142 -10.68 -11.06 -11.53
CA VAL A 142 -11.32 -10.62 -12.79
C VAL A 142 -11.36 -11.69 -13.85
N TYR A 143 -10.58 -12.76 -13.67
CA TYR A 143 -10.57 -13.91 -14.57
C TYR A 143 -10.24 -15.19 -13.80
N ALA A 144 -11.10 -16.19 -13.96
CA ALA A 144 -10.95 -17.52 -13.36
C ALA A 144 -10.92 -18.66 -14.40
N GLY A 145 -11.07 -18.32 -15.68
CA GLY A 145 -11.32 -19.31 -16.74
C GLY A 145 -12.76 -19.87 -16.70
N GLY A 146 -13.27 -20.33 -17.83
CA GLY A 146 -14.66 -20.81 -17.95
C GLY A 146 -14.96 -22.12 -17.20
N SER A 147 -13.92 -22.85 -16.81
CA SER A 147 -14.02 -24.19 -16.20
C SER A 147 -13.84 -24.18 -14.68
N TYR A 148 -13.61 -23.02 -14.08
CA TYR A 148 -13.40 -22.88 -12.65
C TYR A 148 -14.36 -21.84 -12.05
N SER A 149 -14.93 -22.17 -10.89
CA SER A 149 -15.83 -21.28 -10.16
C SER A 149 -15.17 -20.80 -8.86
N ASN A 150 -15.25 -19.51 -8.60
CA ASN A 150 -14.84 -18.92 -7.34
C ASN A 150 -15.84 -19.28 -6.26
N THR A 151 -15.36 -19.76 -5.11
CA THR A 151 -16.17 -20.16 -3.94
C THR A 151 -15.97 -19.28 -2.72
N SER A 152 -15.03 -18.32 -2.79
CA SER A 152 -14.69 -17.41 -1.68
C SER A 152 -15.22 -15.99 -1.85
N GLY A 153 -15.92 -15.71 -2.97
CA GLY A 153 -16.25 -14.35 -3.41
C GLY A 153 -15.14 -13.77 -4.32
N ASP A 154 -15.55 -12.99 -5.29
CA ASP A 154 -14.66 -12.43 -6.32
C ASP A 154 -13.89 -11.18 -5.86
N THR A 155 -14.25 -10.63 -4.71
CA THR A 155 -13.65 -9.38 -4.17
C THR A 155 -13.29 -9.55 -2.71
N GLN A 156 -12.07 -9.14 -2.36
CA GLN A 156 -11.53 -9.16 -1.00
C GLN A 156 -10.88 -7.81 -0.69
N GLU A 157 -10.91 -7.38 0.57
CA GLU A 157 -10.33 -6.13 1.01
C GLU A 157 -9.36 -6.33 2.17
N THR A 158 -8.33 -5.52 2.23
CA THR A 158 -7.39 -5.44 3.35
C THR A 158 -6.77 -4.04 3.45
N VAL A 159 -6.01 -3.79 4.51
CA VAL A 159 -5.25 -2.54 4.70
C VAL A 159 -3.77 -2.87 4.77
N ILE A 160 -2.96 -2.13 4.03
CA ILE A 160 -1.51 -2.33 4.02
C ILE A 160 -0.91 -1.91 5.37
N VAL A 161 -0.17 -2.84 5.97
CA VAL A 161 0.58 -2.64 7.20
C VAL A 161 2.04 -2.40 6.84
N ALA A 162 2.67 -1.43 7.49
CA ALA A 162 4.08 -1.14 7.24
C ALA A 162 4.98 -2.33 7.61
N GLU A 163 6.02 -2.53 6.83
CA GLU A 163 7.05 -3.54 7.09
C GLU A 163 7.64 -3.37 8.51
N GLY A 164 7.82 -4.50 9.21
CA GLY A 164 8.32 -4.55 10.57
C GLY A 164 7.29 -4.23 11.66
N VAL A 165 6.00 -4.00 11.32
CA VAL A 165 4.90 -3.88 12.29
C VAL A 165 4.30 -5.23 12.63
N THR A 166 4.20 -6.11 11.63
CA THR A 166 3.73 -7.50 11.76
C THR A 166 4.74 -8.45 11.13
N ASP A 167 4.72 -9.72 11.54
CA ASP A 167 5.61 -10.76 10.98
C ASP A 167 5.26 -11.11 9.54
N ASN A 168 4.01 -10.89 9.13
CA ASN A 168 3.52 -11.22 7.80
C ASN A 168 2.94 -9.97 7.10
N PRO A 169 3.00 -9.92 5.77
CA PRO A 169 2.37 -8.87 5.00
C PRO A 169 0.84 -8.91 5.13
N ALA A 170 0.18 -7.81 4.75
CA ALA A 170 -1.26 -7.80 4.57
C ALA A 170 -1.64 -8.85 3.52
N SER A 171 -2.77 -9.54 3.70
CA SER A 171 -3.11 -10.64 2.79
C SER A 171 -4.61 -10.73 2.49
N VAL A 172 -4.92 -11.33 1.34
CA VAL A 172 -6.24 -11.76 0.91
C VAL A 172 -6.18 -13.18 0.38
N SER A 173 -7.31 -13.90 0.36
CA SER A 173 -7.33 -15.32 -0.06
C SER A 173 -8.53 -15.61 -0.94
N PHE A 174 -8.28 -16.25 -2.08
CA PHE A 174 -9.30 -16.70 -3.03
C PHE A 174 -9.25 -18.20 -3.20
N THR A 175 -10.43 -18.81 -3.32
CA THR A 175 -10.58 -20.25 -3.52
C THR A 175 -11.43 -20.52 -4.76
N ASN A 176 -10.92 -21.37 -5.67
CA ASN A 176 -11.68 -21.83 -6.82
C ASN A 176 -11.67 -23.37 -6.88
N THR A 177 -12.71 -23.89 -7.52
CA THR A 177 -12.86 -25.32 -7.77
C THR A 177 -13.22 -25.56 -9.24
N TYR A 178 -12.88 -26.73 -9.77
CA TYR A 178 -13.37 -27.17 -11.08
C TYR A 178 -14.88 -27.29 -11.06
N ASN A 179 -15.56 -26.70 -12.07
CA ASN A 179 -17.03 -26.64 -12.12
C ASN A 179 -17.69 -27.75 -12.94
N GLY A 180 -16.93 -28.75 -13.37
CA GLY A 180 -17.42 -29.87 -14.17
C GLY A 180 -17.59 -29.57 -15.66
N LYS A 181 -17.31 -28.32 -16.10
CA LYS A 181 -17.44 -27.91 -17.49
C LYS A 181 -16.09 -27.92 -18.21
N LEU A 182 -15.97 -28.63 -19.28
CA LEU A 182 -14.85 -28.53 -20.21
C LEU A 182 -15.14 -27.39 -21.19
N ILE A 183 -14.96 -26.16 -20.74
CA ILE A 183 -14.99 -25.00 -21.61
C ILE A 183 -13.53 -24.76 -22.02
N PRO A 184 -13.09 -25.16 -23.23
CA PRO A 184 -11.82 -24.69 -23.76
C PRO A 184 -11.90 -23.17 -23.74
N GLY A 185 -10.83 -22.52 -23.29
CA GLY A 185 -10.81 -21.07 -23.13
C GLY A 185 -11.48 -20.41 -24.32
N THR A 186 -12.35 -19.45 -24.08
CA THR A 186 -13.10 -18.73 -25.12
C THR A 186 -12.10 -18.18 -26.13
N GLY A 187 -11.82 -18.97 -27.15
CA GLY A 187 -11.11 -18.52 -28.33
C GLY A 187 -12.09 -17.68 -29.14
N ILE A 188 -11.85 -16.38 -29.20
CA ILE A 188 -12.49 -15.56 -30.23
C ILE A 188 -11.90 -16.04 -31.56
N VAL A 189 -12.68 -16.76 -32.34
CA VAL A 189 -12.29 -17.13 -33.70
C VAL A 189 -12.76 -16.01 -34.61
N ASN A 190 -11.83 -15.26 -35.15
CA ASN A 190 -12.11 -14.29 -36.20
C ASN A 190 -11.97 -14.98 -37.55
N HIS A 191 -13.05 -15.11 -38.29
CA HIS A 191 -13.05 -15.54 -39.71
C HIS A 191 -12.77 -14.32 -40.57
N PHE A 192 -11.71 -14.41 -41.36
CA PHE A 192 -11.39 -13.41 -42.38
C PHE A 192 -11.63 -14.03 -43.75
N GLU A 193 -12.47 -13.41 -44.58
CA GLU A 193 -12.67 -13.77 -45.96
C GLU A 193 -12.17 -12.65 -46.89
N ASN A 194 -11.46 -13.03 -47.94
CA ASN A 194 -11.15 -12.14 -49.05
C ASN A 194 -11.97 -12.55 -50.26
N LYS A 195 -12.86 -11.67 -50.69
CA LYS A 195 -13.67 -11.87 -51.90
C LYS A 195 -13.44 -10.70 -52.84
N ASP A 196 -12.89 -10.99 -53.99
CA ASP A 196 -12.62 -10.01 -55.07
C ASP A 196 -11.70 -8.83 -54.63
N GLY A 197 -10.79 -9.07 -53.66
CA GLY A 197 -9.87 -8.06 -53.13
C GLY A 197 -10.39 -7.27 -51.93
N GLU A 198 -11.63 -7.48 -51.54
CA GLU A 198 -12.21 -6.92 -50.33
C GLU A 198 -12.17 -7.90 -49.16
N TRP A 199 -11.65 -7.44 -48.01
CA TRP A 199 -11.61 -8.22 -46.77
C TRP A 199 -12.86 -7.98 -45.96
N SER A 200 -13.54 -9.08 -45.58
CA SER A 200 -14.57 -9.08 -44.53
C SER A 200 -14.13 -9.95 -43.37
N TRP A 201 -14.64 -9.66 -42.18
CA TRP A 201 -14.38 -10.47 -40.99
C TRP A 201 -15.68 -10.68 -40.22
N GLU A 202 -15.81 -11.84 -39.65
CA GLU A 202 -16.91 -12.21 -38.78
C GLU A 202 -16.34 -12.80 -37.49
N GLN A 203 -16.88 -12.36 -36.37
CA GLN A 203 -16.52 -12.89 -35.05
C GLN A 203 -17.52 -13.99 -34.70
N GLN A 204 -17.03 -15.20 -34.57
CA GLN A 204 -17.80 -16.30 -34.04
C GLN A 204 -17.56 -16.43 -32.55
N THR A 205 -18.60 -16.25 -31.74
CA THR A 205 -18.63 -16.59 -30.30
C THR A 205 -19.31 -17.96 -30.19
N ASP A 206 -18.55 -18.97 -29.71
CA ASP A 206 -19.11 -20.26 -29.29
C ASP A 206 -19.88 -20.15 -27.96
#